data_4d67dd760404de1a309fff5fad8d72f3
#
_entry.id   4d67dd760404de1a309fff5fad8d72f3
#
_cell.length_a   1.000
_cell.length_b   1.000
_cell.length_c   1.000
_cell.angle_alpha   90.00
_cell.angle_beta   90.00
_cell.angle_gamma   90.00
#
_symmetry.space_group_name_H-M   'P 1'
#
loop_
_entity.id
_entity.type
_entity.pdbx_description
1 polymer ?
#
loop_
_entity_poly.entity_id
_entity_poly.type
_entity_poly.pdbx_seq_one_letter_code
_entity_poly.pdbx_strand_id
1 'polypeptide(L)'
;MREIWPCAIRIFEHYRAGTRHGIHMDADGLLCAGEGLDQVTWMDVRIGAHLPTPRHGKPVEINAYWYNALRILARLAPLAGADGAPFDALADAVGAAFRRAFWRPEARCLRDVVG
;
A
#
# COMPACT_ATOMS: atom_id res chain seq x y z
N MET A 1 -23.23 3.61 6.05
CA MET A 1 -22.39 2.42 5.89
C MET A 1 -22.77 1.56 4.69
N ARG A 2 -24.05 1.37 4.37
CA ARG A 2 -24.52 0.54 3.24
C ARG A 2 -23.96 0.92 1.87
N GLU A 3 -23.75 2.22 1.61
CA GLU A 3 -23.20 2.72 0.33
C GLU A 3 -21.67 2.78 0.33
N ILE A 4 -21.07 3.11 1.48
CA ILE A 4 -19.61 3.30 1.60
C ILE A 4 -18.87 1.95 1.56
N TRP A 5 -19.38 0.95 2.26
CA TRP A 5 -18.71 -0.35 2.37
C TRP A 5 -18.45 -1.04 1.03
N PRO A 6 -19.43 -1.17 0.11
CA PRO A 6 -19.16 -1.77 -1.20
C PRO A 6 -18.11 -1.01 -2.01
N CYS A 7 -18.07 0.33 -1.89
CA CYS A 7 -17.06 1.14 -2.56
C CYS A 7 -15.67 0.90 -1.97
N ALA A 8 -15.55 0.87 -0.64
CA ALA A 8 -14.30 0.61 0.05
C ALA A 8 -13.71 -0.78 -0.29
N ILE A 9 -14.58 -1.80 -0.36
CA ILE A 9 -14.18 -3.16 -0.75
C ILE A 9 -13.70 -3.20 -2.22
N ARG A 10 -14.38 -2.52 -3.13
CA ARG A 10 -13.94 -2.45 -4.53
C ARG A 10 -12.58 -1.77 -4.65
N ILE A 11 -12.32 -0.71 -3.91
CA ILE A 11 -11.00 -0.05 -3.86
C ILE A 11 -9.94 -1.03 -3.34
N PHE A 12 -10.20 -1.70 -2.23
CA PHE A 12 -9.32 -2.71 -1.66
C PHE A 12 -8.97 -3.80 -2.68
N GLU A 13 -9.98 -4.38 -3.35
CA GLU A 13 -9.77 -5.45 -4.32
C GLU A 13 -8.96 -4.99 -5.55
N HIS A 14 -9.15 -3.76 -6.02
CA HIS A 14 -8.35 -3.20 -7.09
C HIS A 14 -6.87 -3.06 -6.70
N TYR A 15 -6.58 -2.57 -5.50
CA TYR A 15 -5.19 -2.48 -5.02
C TYR A 15 -4.58 -3.86 -4.78
N ARG A 16 -5.37 -4.81 -4.28
CA ARG A 16 -4.93 -6.18 -4.05
C ARG A 16 -4.62 -6.92 -5.35
N ALA A 17 -5.55 -6.89 -6.29
CA ALA A 17 -5.47 -7.66 -7.54
C ALA A 17 -4.56 -7.01 -8.59
N GLY A 18 -4.43 -5.71 -8.54
CA GLY A 18 -3.69 -4.92 -9.51
C GLY A 18 -4.54 -3.92 -10.28
N THR A 19 -3.98 -2.75 -10.53
CA THR A 19 -4.58 -1.66 -11.28
C THR A 19 -3.53 -0.98 -12.16
N ARG A 20 -3.82 0.22 -12.68
CA ARG A 20 -2.91 0.97 -13.55
C ARG A 20 -1.56 1.25 -12.88
N HIS A 21 -0.54 1.52 -13.68
CA HIS A 21 0.82 1.90 -13.23
C HIS A 21 1.52 0.83 -12.39
N GLY A 22 1.25 -0.44 -12.67
CA GLY A 22 1.85 -1.55 -11.93
C GLY A 22 1.45 -1.62 -10.45
N ILE A 23 0.42 -0.87 -10.01
CA ILE A 23 -0.01 -0.87 -8.62
C ILE A 23 -0.69 -2.19 -8.29
N HIS A 24 -0.13 -2.95 -7.36
CA HIS A 24 -0.68 -4.23 -6.88
C HIS A 24 -0.10 -4.60 -5.53
N MET A 25 -0.77 -5.52 -4.84
CA MET A 25 -0.23 -6.15 -3.65
C MET A 25 0.71 -7.30 -4.05
N ASP A 26 1.94 -7.24 -3.59
CA ASP A 26 2.96 -8.28 -3.81
C ASP A 26 2.78 -9.46 -2.83
N ALA A 27 3.55 -10.53 -3.03
CA ALA A 27 3.47 -11.76 -2.24
C ALA A 27 3.75 -11.56 -0.74
N ASP A 28 4.49 -10.53 -0.36
CA ASP A 28 4.75 -10.15 1.03
C ASP A 28 3.64 -9.31 1.67
N GLY A 29 2.59 -9.01 0.92
CA GLY A 29 1.45 -8.19 1.34
C GLY A 29 1.64 -6.69 1.17
N LEU A 30 2.84 -6.22 0.81
CA LEU A 30 3.11 -4.81 0.56
C LEU A 30 2.63 -4.39 -0.83
N LEU A 31 2.25 -3.12 -0.98
CA LEU A 31 1.93 -2.54 -2.28
C LEU A 31 3.20 -2.19 -3.04
N CYS A 32 3.23 -2.64 -4.29
CA CYS A 32 4.21 -2.27 -5.30
C CYS A 32 3.56 -1.32 -6.31
N ALA A 33 4.32 -0.40 -6.90
CA ALA A 33 3.81 0.57 -7.86
C ALA A 33 4.90 1.12 -8.78
N GLY A 34 4.50 1.45 -10.01
CA GLY A 34 5.26 2.26 -10.96
C GLY A 34 6.31 1.52 -11.75
N GLU A 35 6.45 1.98 -12.99
CA GLU A 35 7.52 1.58 -13.92
C GLU A 35 7.82 2.72 -14.89
N GLY A 36 8.99 2.69 -15.51
CA GLY A 36 9.35 3.62 -16.56
C GLY A 36 9.30 5.09 -16.14
N LEU A 37 8.33 5.86 -16.67
CA LEU A 37 8.12 7.28 -16.39
C LEU A 37 6.88 7.55 -15.49
N ASP A 38 6.38 6.52 -14.81
CA ASP A 38 5.23 6.68 -13.93
C ASP A 38 5.54 7.58 -12.73
N GLN A 39 4.58 8.43 -12.40
CA GLN A 39 4.56 9.25 -11.18
C GLN A 39 3.51 8.64 -10.26
N VAL A 40 3.93 7.90 -9.24
CA VAL A 40 3.05 7.08 -8.37
C VAL A 40 2.98 7.59 -6.94
N THR A 41 3.81 8.58 -6.59
CA THR A 41 3.79 9.22 -5.28
C THR A 41 3.79 10.74 -5.41
N TRP A 42 3.50 11.44 -4.33
CA TRP A 42 3.55 12.91 -4.30
C TRP A 42 4.96 13.50 -4.48
N MET A 43 6.00 12.71 -4.26
CA MET A 43 7.39 13.12 -4.38
C MET A 43 7.97 12.93 -5.79
N ASP A 44 7.31 12.15 -6.63
CA ASP A 44 7.79 11.89 -7.99
C ASP A 44 7.64 13.14 -8.85
N VAL A 45 8.75 13.56 -9.44
CA VAL A 45 8.78 14.67 -10.37
C VAL A 45 9.22 14.18 -11.74
N ARG A 46 8.49 14.58 -12.78
CA ARG A 46 8.84 14.29 -14.17
C ARG A 46 9.14 15.57 -14.93
N ILE A 47 10.28 15.59 -15.60
CA ILE A 47 10.71 16.69 -16.49
C ILE A 47 10.95 16.10 -17.86
N GLY A 48 9.97 16.23 -18.76
CA GLY A 48 10.04 15.61 -20.10
C GLY A 48 10.14 14.08 -20.01
N ALA A 49 11.25 13.53 -20.47
CA ALA A 49 11.55 12.08 -20.44
C ALA A 49 12.43 11.68 -19.22
N HIS A 50 12.58 12.54 -18.22
CA HIS A 50 13.45 12.32 -17.08
C HIS A 50 12.65 12.33 -15.76
N LEU A 51 12.94 11.35 -14.88
CA LEU A 51 12.44 11.24 -13.52
C LEU A 51 13.64 11.44 -12.57
N PRO A 52 13.84 12.63 -12.00
CA PRO A 52 14.94 12.88 -11.06
C PRO A 52 14.86 12.06 -9.78
N THR A 53 13.64 11.76 -9.35
CA THR A 53 13.37 11.06 -8.08
C THR A 53 12.35 9.93 -8.28
N PRO A 54 12.69 8.86 -9.06
CA PRO A 54 11.77 7.75 -9.24
C PRO A 54 11.55 7.03 -7.91
N ARG A 55 10.30 6.71 -7.61
CA ARG A 55 9.91 5.99 -6.39
C ARG A 55 9.14 4.71 -6.72
N HIS A 56 9.62 4.02 -7.77
CA HIS A 56 9.06 2.75 -8.20
C HIS A 56 9.42 1.63 -7.21
N GLY A 57 8.58 0.61 -7.14
CA GLY A 57 8.69 -0.46 -6.17
C GLY A 57 7.73 -0.26 -5.01
N LYS A 58 8.19 -0.34 -3.78
CA LYS A 58 7.37 -0.25 -2.55
C LYS A 58 7.69 1.05 -1.81
N PRO A 59 6.96 2.16 -2.05
CA PRO A 59 7.15 3.41 -1.31
C PRO A 59 6.70 3.28 0.13
N VAL A 60 7.45 3.87 1.07
CA VAL A 60 7.23 3.70 2.51
C VAL A 60 5.88 4.26 2.97
N GLU A 61 5.52 5.49 2.56
CA GLU A 61 4.27 6.13 2.98
C GLU A 61 3.05 5.44 2.37
N ILE A 62 3.14 4.97 1.13
CA ILE A 62 2.05 4.23 0.48
C ILE A 62 1.76 2.94 1.26
N ASN A 63 2.80 2.24 1.69
CA ASN A 63 2.64 1.02 2.48
C ASN A 63 2.18 1.28 3.92
N ALA A 64 2.52 2.43 4.50
CA ALA A 64 1.96 2.87 5.78
C ALA A 64 0.45 3.16 5.65
N TYR A 65 0.01 3.84 4.57
CA TYR A 65 -1.40 4.05 4.28
C TYR A 65 -2.14 2.75 4.00
N TRP A 66 -1.53 1.81 3.28
CA TRP A 66 -2.11 0.49 3.02
C TRP A 66 -2.38 -0.27 4.32
N TYR A 67 -1.39 -0.34 5.22
CA TYR A 67 -1.56 -0.92 6.55
C TYR A 67 -2.73 -0.27 7.30
N ASN A 68 -2.77 1.07 7.33
CA ASN A 68 -3.84 1.81 8.02
C ASN A 68 -5.22 1.56 7.39
N ALA A 69 -5.30 1.50 6.06
CA ALA A 69 -6.55 1.17 5.34
C ALA A 69 -7.08 -0.20 5.73
N LEU A 70 -6.22 -1.23 5.83
CA LEU A 70 -6.61 -2.57 6.28
C LEU A 70 -7.17 -2.56 7.71
N ARG A 71 -6.53 -1.82 8.63
CA ARG A 71 -7.03 -1.67 10.02
C ARG A 71 -8.38 -0.96 10.06
N ILE A 72 -8.58 0.03 9.22
CA ILE A 72 -9.87 0.73 9.10
C ILE A 72 -10.95 -0.22 8.56
N LEU A 73 -10.65 -0.98 7.51
CA LEU A 73 -11.58 -1.97 6.95
C LEU A 73 -11.97 -3.02 7.99
N ALA A 74 -11.02 -3.53 8.76
CA ALA A 74 -11.30 -4.47 9.85
C ALA A 74 -12.29 -3.92 10.87
N ARG A 75 -12.13 -2.64 11.26
CA ARG A 75 -13.01 -1.96 12.23
C ARG A 75 -14.40 -1.64 11.65
N LEU A 76 -14.47 -1.34 10.36
CA LEU A 76 -15.73 -0.97 9.71
C LEU A 76 -16.56 -2.18 9.28
N ALA A 77 -15.92 -3.32 9.04
CA ALA A 77 -16.59 -4.54 8.57
C ALA A 77 -17.82 -4.94 9.43
N PRO A 78 -17.74 -5.00 10.77
CA PRO A 78 -18.90 -5.35 11.60
C PRO A 78 -20.06 -4.36 11.46
N LEU A 79 -19.77 -3.06 11.23
CA LEU A 79 -20.80 -2.03 11.03
C LEU A 79 -21.51 -2.20 9.68
N ALA A 80 -20.91 -2.95 8.77
CA ALA A 80 -21.49 -3.32 7.46
C ALA A 80 -22.08 -4.73 7.44
N GLY A 81 -22.05 -5.45 8.58
CA GLY A 81 -22.48 -6.84 8.69
C GLY A 81 -21.49 -7.84 8.06
N ALA A 82 -20.21 -7.45 7.95
CA ALA A 82 -19.14 -8.27 7.38
C ALA A 82 -18.12 -8.69 8.46
N ASP A 83 -17.29 -9.70 8.14
CA ASP A 83 -16.22 -10.14 9.01
C ASP A 83 -14.96 -9.26 8.81
N GLY A 84 -14.43 -8.71 9.90
CA GLY A 84 -13.21 -7.90 9.91
C GLY A 84 -11.93 -8.72 10.07
N ALA A 85 -12.01 -9.97 10.53
CA ALA A 85 -10.84 -10.79 10.84
C ALA A 85 -9.87 -11.00 9.66
N PRO A 86 -10.31 -11.20 8.42
CA PRO A 86 -9.40 -11.31 7.27
C PRO A 86 -8.56 -10.05 7.03
N PHE A 87 -9.14 -8.85 7.24
CA PHE A 87 -8.42 -7.58 7.11
C PHE A 87 -7.40 -7.38 8.22
N ASP A 88 -7.73 -7.75 9.45
CA ASP A 88 -6.80 -7.71 10.58
C ASP A 88 -5.63 -8.66 10.36
N ALA A 89 -5.87 -9.89 9.94
CA ALA A 89 -4.83 -10.87 9.65
C ALA A 89 -3.88 -10.37 8.53
N LEU A 90 -4.44 -9.78 7.47
CA LEU A 90 -3.63 -9.19 6.41
C LEU A 90 -2.84 -7.97 6.93
N ALA A 91 -3.44 -7.13 7.75
CA ALA A 91 -2.75 -5.99 8.35
C ALA A 91 -1.59 -6.43 9.24
N ASP A 92 -1.73 -7.52 10.01
CA ASP A 92 -0.63 -8.08 10.81
C ASP A 92 0.54 -8.54 9.92
N ALA A 93 0.22 -9.25 8.84
CA ALA A 93 1.22 -9.69 7.86
C ALA A 93 1.94 -8.49 7.20
N VAL A 94 1.18 -7.49 6.75
CA VAL A 94 1.71 -6.24 6.16
C VAL A 94 2.58 -5.49 7.17
N GLY A 95 2.14 -5.36 8.42
CA GLY A 95 2.92 -4.70 9.48
C GLY A 95 4.25 -5.41 9.77
N ALA A 96 4.26 -6.74 9.74
CA ALA A 96 5.48 -7.53 9.89
C ALA A 96 6.42 -7.36 8.68
N ALA A 97 5.87 -7.42 7.46
CA ALA A 97 6.62 -7.22 6.22
C ALA A 97 7.19 -5.79 6.15
N PHE A 98 6.40 -4.79 6.53
CA PHE A 98 6.81 -3.39 6.57
C PHE A 98 8.05 -3.20 7.46
N ARG A 99 8.02 -3.72 8.69
CA ARG A 99 9.17 -3.61 9.59
C ARG A 99 10.42 -4.28 9.02
N ARG A 100 10.29 -5.45 8.41
CA ARG A 100 11.44 -6.15 7.80
C ARG A 100 12.01 -5.42 6.60
N ALA A 101 11.15 -4.86 5.74
CA ALA A 101 11.56 -4.23 4.50
C ALA A 101 12.12 -2.82 4.69
N PHE A 102 11.47 -2.01 5.52
CA PHE A 102 11.77 -0.58 5.60
C PHE A 102 12.68 -0.19 6.76
N TRP A 103 12.65 -0.90 7.91
CA TRP A 103 13.47 -0.50 9.04
C TRP A 103 14.96 -0.80 8.83
N ARG A 104 15.79 0.20 9.04
CA ARG A 104 17.26 0.13 9.00
C ARG A 104 17.84 0.35 10.40
N PRO A 105 18.16 -0.74 11.14
CA PRO A 105 18.64 -0.61 12.53
C PRO A 105 19.95 0.16 12.63
N GLU A 106 20.86 -0.01 11.67
CA GLU A 106 22.16 0.67 11.62
C GLU A 106 22.05 2.19 11.44
N ALA A 107 21.05 2.63 10.66
CA ALA A 107 20.79 4.06 10.38
C ALA A 107 19.69 4.63 11.28
N ARG A 108 18.97 3.79 12.03
CA ARG A 108 17.86 4.15 12.92
C ARG A 108 16.77 4.95 12.19
N CYS A 109 16.50 4.60 10.94
CA CYS A 109 15.48 5.24 10.10
C CYS A 109 14.81 4.22 9.20
N LEU A 110 13.75 4.65 8.52
CA LEU A 110 13.09 3.88 7.47
C LEU A 110 13.77 4.11 6.12
N ARG A 111 13.73 3.10 5.25
CA ARG A 111 14.00 3.26 3.81
C ARG A 111 12.88 4.07 3.19
N ASP A 112 13.19 4.88 2.19
CA ASP A 112 12.20 5.65 1.44
C ASP A 112 11.41 4.75 0.47
N VAL A 113 12.13 3.89 -0.23
CA VAL A 113 11.58 2.93 -1.20
C VAL A 113 12.33 1.60 -1.07
N VAL A 114 11.62 0.50 -1.33
CA VAL A 114 12.16 -0.87 -1.45
C VAL A 114 11.70 -1.45 -2.78
N GLY A 115 12.62 -2.06 -3.53
CA GLY A 115 12.31 -2.67 -4.83
C GLY A 115 13.51 -2.84 -5.66
#